data_941570328a914dc8753e814ebb2a84c4
#
_entry.id   941570328a914dc8753e814ebb2a84c4
#
_cell.length_a   1.000
_cell.length_b   1.000
_cell.length_c   1.000
_cell.angle_alpha   90.00
_cell.angle_beta   90.00
_cell.angle_gamma   90.00
#
_symmetry.space_group_name_H-M   'P 1'
#
loop_
_entity.id
_entity.type
_entity.pdbx_description
1 polymer ?
#
loop_
_entity_poly.entity_id
_entity_poly.type
_entity_poly.pdbx_seq_one_letter_code
_entity_poly.pdbx_strand_id
1 'polypeptide(L)'
;MHLHVLVATVLGTVATTARAIPVTFSNNCATSIGLYDNAYTETIDPGCSTTRDLHDGFSGMFRNGWNPQATLAEFTVSQGFLWYDISIIPTGPQRGPGQCSSLVDCKQLTNGVGFNTPMQIAPASCTPVTCLADGCTDAYQYPTDNGKTHACPDSTPKVDVTFCPGSPKPSCPRRSLRS
;
A
#
# COMPACT_ATOMS: atom_id res chain seq x y z
N MET A 1 7.99 17.14 -68.94
CA MET A 1 8.49 16.12 -67.97
C MET A 1 8.25 16.71 -66.57
N HIS A 2 7.21 16.28 -65.87
CA HIS A 2 6.90 16.76 -64.49
C HIS A 2 7.42 15.72 -63.50
N LEU A 3 8.40 16.08 -62.69
CA LEU A 3 8.96 15.26 -61.62
C LEU A 3 8.09 15.40 -60.38
N HIS A 4 7.36 14.32 -60.00
CA HIS A 4 6.61 14.28 -58.75
C HIS A 4 7.54 13.75 -57.63
N VAL A 5 7.89 14.61 -56.69
CA VAL A 5 8.62 14.23 -55.49
C VAL A 5 7.59 13.72 -54.46
N LEU A 6 7.65 12.42 -54.18
CA LEU A 6 6.87 11.80 -53.07
C LEU A 6 7.61 12.04 -51.76
N VAL A 7 7.07 12.89 -50.90
CA VAL A 7 7.54 13.05 -49.49
C VAL A 7 6.87 11.98 -48.65
N ALA A 8 7.61 10.97 -48.21
CA ALA A 8 7.16 9.98 -47.27
C ALA A 8 7.31 10.53 -45.84
N THR A 9 6.19 10.84 -45.17
CA THR A 9 6.13 11.19 -43.75
C THR A 9 6.21 9.92 -42.92
N VAL A 10 7.33 9.70 -42.21
CA VAL A 10 7.46 8.63 -41.21
C VAL A 10 6.80 9.10 -39.92
N LEU A 11 5.60 8.61 -39.62
CA LEU A 11 5.00 8.76 -38.29
C LEU A 11 5.72 7.81 -37.32
N GLY A 12 6.62 8.36 -36.52
CA GLY A 12 7.20 7.64 -35.40
C GLY A 12 6.16 7.47 -34.30
N THR A 13 5.73 6.23 -34.01
CA THR A 13 4.94 5.89 -32.82
C THR A 13 5.85 5.97 -31.60
N VAL A 14 5.66 6.99 -30.75
CA VAL A 14 6.29 7.03 -29.43
C VAL A 14 5.57 6.01 -28.56
N ALA A 15 6.19 4.86 -28.33
CA ALA A 15 5.71 3.91 -27.34
C ALA A 15 5.92 4.52 -25.94
N THR A 16 4.86 5.00 -25.31
CA THR A 16 4.87 5.35 -23.88
C THR A 16 4.95 4.04 -23.10
N THR A 17 6.11 3.75 -22.51
CA THR A 17 6.24 2.65 -21.54
C THR A 17 5.40 3.04 -20.32
N ALA A 18 4.35 2.27 -20.04
CA ALA A 18 3.60 2.40 -18.80
C ALA A 18 4.56 2.19 -17.63
N ARG A 19 4.75 3.22 -16.82
CA ARG A 19 5.63 3.16 -15.66
C ARG A 19 4.87 2.49 -14.51
N ALA A 20 5.51 1.53 -13.87
CA ALA A 20 5.03 0.91 -12.65
C ALA A 20 5.89 1.35 -11.46
N ILE A 21 5.27 1.53 -10.31
CA ILE A 21 5.94 1.86 -9.05
C ILE A 21 6.08 0.56 -8.25
N PRO A 22 7.31 0.04 -8.06
CA PRO A 22 7.51 -1.15 -7.24
C PRO A 22 7.28 -0.84 -5.77
N VAL A 23 6.38 -1.60 -5.14
CA VAL A 23 6.09 -1.55 -3.70
C VAL A 23 6.58 -2.84 -3.07
N THR A 24 7.60 -2.74 -2.22
CA THR A 24 8.18 -3.88 -1.51
C THR A 24 7.57 -3.99 -0.12
N PHE A 25 6.93 -5.13 0.16
CA PHE A 25 6.36 -5.47 1.47
C PHE A 25 7.34 -6.34 2.24
N SER A 26 7.84 -5.84 3.37
CA SER A 26 8.80 -6.52 4.23
C SER A 26 8.16 -6.91 5.57
N ASN A 27 8.36 -8.16 5.99
CA ASN A 27 7.91 -8.65 7.28
C ASN A 27 9.05 -8.63 8.31
N ASN A 28 9.04 -7.62 9.19
CA ASN A 28 9.95 -7.54 10.35
C ASN A 28 9.28 -8.06 11.64
N CYS A 29 8.04 -8.58 11.56
CA CYS A 29 7.38 -9.20 12.71
C CYS A 29 8.06 -10.54 13.08
N ALA A 30 7.87 -11.01 14.31
CA ALA A 30 8.37 -12.30 14.77
C ALA A 30 7.61 -13.50 14.18
N THR A 31 6.43 -13.26 13.61
CA THR A 31 5.56 -14.28 13.00
C THR A 31 5.33 -14.00 11.54
N SER A 32 4.94 -15.02 10.76
CA SER A 32 4.51 -14.85 9.37
C SER A 32 3.29 -13.94 9.29
N ILE A 33 3.20 -13.14 8.25
CA ILE A 33 2.03 -12.32 7.91
C ILE A 33 1.39 -12.85 6.63
N GLY A 34 0.08 -12.63 6.48
CA GLY A 34 -0.64 -12.89 5.23
C GLY A 34 -0.89 -11.58 4.50
N LEU A 35 -0.07 -11.24 3.50
CA LEU A 35 -0.30 -10.05 2.70
C LEU A 35 -1.56 -10.24 1.84
N TYR A 36 -2.62 -9.53 2.17
CA TYR A 36 -3.89 -9.53 1.44
C TYR A 36 -4.03 -8.25 0.61
N ASP A 37 -4.44 -8.40 -0.65
CA ASP A 37 -4.56 -7.32 -1.64
C ASP A 37 -5.98 -7.16 -2.22
N ASN A 38 -7.02 -7.51 -1.47
CA ASN A 38 -8.43 -7.58 -1.86
C ASN A 38 -8.84 -8.79 -2.72
N ALA A 39 -7.90 -9.56 -3.22
CA ALA A 39 -8.20 -10.72 -4.08
C ALA A 39 -7.46 -11.97 -3.61
N TYR A 40 -6.24 -11.81 -3.15
CA TYR A 40 -5.33 -12.90 -2.88
C TYR A 40 -4.56 -12.67 -1.57
N THR A 41 -4.16 -13.75 -0.90
CA THR A 41 -3.31 -13.71 0.29
C THR A 41 -2.00 -14.45 0.03
N GLU A 42 -0.88 -13.76 0.20
CA GLU A 42 0.46 -14.32 0.15
C GLU A 42 1.08 -14.35 1.55
N THR A 43 1.66 -15.50 1.94
CA THR A 43 2.38 -15.58 3.22
C THR A 43 3.80 -15.04 3.05
N ILE A 44 4.17 -14.07 3.90
CA ILE A 44 5.53 -13.53 4.02
C ILE A 44 6.08 -13.95 5.37
N ASP A 45 7.10 -14.84 5.36
CA ASP A 45 7.76 -15.29 6.57
C ASP A 45 8.58 -14.17 7.23
N PRO A 46 8.89 -14.27 8.54
CA PRO A 46 9.75 -13.32 9.24
C PRO A 46 11.06 -13.04 8.49
N GLY A 47 11.39 -11.77 8.31
CA GLY A 47 12.58 -11.31 7.60
C GLY A 47 12.52 -11.36 6.08
N CYS A 48 11.49 -11.98 5.50
CA CYS A 48 11.27 -12.05 4.05
C CYS A 48 10.50 -10.83 3.51
N SER A 49 10.45 -10.73 2.18
CA SER A 49 9.71 -9.67 1.48
C SER A 49 9.16 -10.17 0.15
N THR A 50 8.16 -9.48 -0.36
CA THR A 50 7.59 -9.62 -1.69
C THR A 50 7.36 -8.26 -2.32
N THR A 51 7.16 -8.19 -3.64
CA THR A 51 6.97 -6.91 -4.35
C THR A 51 5.69 -6.96 -5.20
N ARG A 52 5.02 -5.82 -5.29
CA ARG A 52 3.91 -5.55 -6.21
C ARG A 52 4.24 -4.32 -7.03
N ASP A 53 3.85 -4.33 -8.29
CA ASP A 53 3.99 -3.19 -9.19
C ASP A 53 2.66 -2.46 -9.32
N LEU A 54 2.63 -1.18 -8.91
CA LEU A 54 1.45 -0.32 -9.02
C LEU A 54 1.53 0.48 -10.32
N HIS A 55 0.59 0.25 -11.22
CA HIS A 55 0.47 0.96 -12.49
C HIS A 55 -0.46 2.17 -12.36
N ASP A 56 -0.39 3.09 -13.30
CA ASP A 56 -1.35 4.19 -13.39
C ASP A 56 -2.79 3.65 -13.45
N GLY A 57 -3.69 4.31 -12.71
CA GLY A 57 -5.05 3.85 -12.48
C GLY A 57 -5.22 2.82 -11.34
N PHE A 58 -4.13 2.39 -10.68
CA PHE A 58 -4.27 1.54 -9.49
C PHE A 58 -4.99 2.29 -8.37
N SER A 59 -5.94 1.63 -7.71
CA SER A 59 -6.55 2.08 -6.46
C SER A 59 -6.88 0.85 -5.62
N GLY A 60 -6.28 0.75 -4.43
CA GLY A 60 -6.45 -0.44 -3.60
C GLY A 60 -5.68 -0.36 -2.29
N MET A 61 -5.74 -1.46 -1.53
CA MET A 61 -5.10 -1.55 -0.22
C MET A 61 -4.40 -2.89 -0.03
N PHE A 62 -3.46 -2.89 0.92
CA PHE A 62 -2.78 -4.08 1.41
C PHE A 62 -2.87 -4.14 2.94
N ARG A 63 -3.00 -5.35 3.50
CA ARG A 63 -3.10 -5.56 4.95
C ARG A 63 -2.59 -6.93 5.36
N ASN A 64 -2.35 -7.09 6.66
CA ASN A 64 -2.07 -8.41 7.23
C ASN A 64 -3.38 -9.15 7.52
N GLY A 65 -3.60 -10.25 6.77
CA GLY A 65 -4.78 -11.10 6.87
C GLY A 65 -5.99 -10.63 6.07
N TRP A 66 -6.89 -11.55 5.79
CA TRP A 66 -8.11 -11.28 5.02
C TRP A 66 -9.21 -10.58 5.83
N ASN A 67 -9.10 -10.59 7.18
CA ASN A 67 -10.06 -9.90 8.05
C ASN A 67 -10.01 -8.38 7.81
N PRO A 68 -11.16 -7.70 7.58
CA PRO A 68 -11.20 -6.26 7.40
C PRO A 68 -10.82 -5.46 8.65
N GLN A 69 -10.83 -6.07 9.83
CA GLN A 69 -10.38 -5.45 11.09
C GLN A 69 -8.84 -5.41 11.16
N ALA A 70 -8.23 -4.58 10.35
CA ALA A 70 -6.78 -4.58 10.15
C ALA A 70 -6.25 -3.18 9.82
N THR A 71 -4.95 -2.98 10.06
CA THR A 71 -4.20 -1.83 9.56
C THR A 71 -4.06 -1.94 8.05
N LEU A 72 -4.48 -0.92 7.31
CA LEU A 72 -4.43 -0.86 5.86
C LEU A 72 -3.27 0.03 5.39
N ALA A 73 -2.52 -0.41 4.39
CA ALA A 73 -1.72 0.45 3.53
C ALA A 73 -2.55 0.73 2.27
N GLU A 74 -2.97 1.97 2.08
CA GLU A 74 -3.84 2.37 0.97
C GLU A 74 -3.04 3.14 -0.08
N PHE A 75 -3.29 2.85 -1.35
CA PHE A 75 -2.58 3.46 -2.48
C PHE A 75 -3.53 3.79 -3.62
N THR A 76 -3.27 4.94 -4.26
CA THR A 76 -3.86 5.29 -5.55
C THR A 76 -2.78 5.92 -6.44
N VAL A 77 -2.62 5.42 -7.67
CA VAL A 77 -1.74 6.00 -8.68
C VAL A 77 -2.59 6.71 -9.70
N SER A 78 -2.55 8.03 -9.71
CA SER A 78 -3.36 8.84 -10.63
C SER A 78 -2.79 10.24 -10.81
N GLN A 79 -3.01 10.83 -11.98
CA GLN A 79 -2.68 12.23 -12.29
C GLN A 79 -1.20 12.59 -12.05
N GLY A 80 -0.28 11.65 -12.27
CA GLY A 80 1.15 11.86 -12.07
C GLY A 80 1.60 11.74 -10.61
N PHE A 81 0.75 11.23 -9.72
CA PHE A 81 1.05 11.07 -8.30
C PHE A 81 0.73 9.67 -7.80
N LEU A 82 1.53 9.23 -6.83
CA LEU A 82 1.21 8.16 -5.90
C LEU A 82 0.60 8.81 -4.64
N TRP A 83 -0.67 8.56 -4.40
CA TRP A 83 -1.36 8.89 -3.15
C TRP A 83 -1.26 7.70 -2.22
N TYR A 84 -0.95 7.93 -0.95
CA TYR A 84 -0.81 6.86 0.04
C TYR A 84 -1.17 7.33 1.43
N ASP A 85 -1.66 6.42 2.23
CA ASP A 85 -1.92 6.61 3.65
C ASP A 85 -1.97 5.26 4.40
N ILE A 86 -2.04 5.35 5.73
CA ILE A 86 -2.38 4.24 6.59
C ILE A 86 -3.78 4.48 7.15
N SER A 87 -4.61 3.45 7.16
CA SER A 87 -5.93 3.50 7.78
C SER A 87 -6.05 2.45 8.89
N ILE A 88 -6.57 2.89 10.04
CA ILE A 88 -6.94 2.06 11.18
C ILE A 88 -8.38 2.32 11.59
N ILE A 89 -9.24 2.68 10.63
CA ILE A 89 -10.66 2.94 10.88
C ILE A 89 -11.33 1.65 11.37
N PRO A 90 -11.91 1.63 12.56
CA PRO A 90 -12.56 0.44 13.09
C PRO A 90 -13.65 -0.09 12.18
N THR A 91 -13.58 -1.37 11.86
CA THR A 91 -14.54 -2.08 11.02
C THR A 91 -15.05 -3.29 11.79
N GLY A 92 -16.35 -3.40 11.97
CA GLY A 92 -16.95 -4.55 12.64
C GLY A 92 -17.15 -5.73 11.69
N PRO A 93 -17.43 -6.94 12.21
CA PRO A 93 -17.64 -8.12 11.38
C PRO A 93 -18.91 -8.04 10.53
N GLN A 94 -19.83 -7.15 10.87
CA GLN A 94 -21.14 -7.01 10.20
C GLN A 94 -21.42 -5.59 9.70
N ARG A 95 -20.59 -4.60 10.09
CA ARG A 95 -20.79 -3.18 9.78
C ARG A 95 -19.47 -2.51 9.46
N GLY A 96 -19.46 -1.73 8.40
CA GLY A 96 -18.41 -0.77 8.14
C GLY A 96 -18.47 0.43 9.10
N PRO A 97 -17.51 1.38 8.99
CA PRO A 97 -17.37 2.51 9.92
C PRO A 97 -18.53 3.51 9.87
N GLY A 98 -19.36 3.51 8.85
CA GLY A 98 -20.51 4.41 8.73
C GLY A 98 -20.10 5.88 8.81
N GLN A 99 -20.83 6.65 9.65
CA GLN A 99 -20.64 8.10 9.83
C GLN A 99 -19.93 8.46 11.15
N CYS A 100 -19.15 7.55 11.71
CA CYS A 100 -18.44 7.83 12.95
C CYS A 100 -17.42 8.97 12.79
N SER A 101 -17.17 9.73 13.85
CA SER A 101 -16.45 10.99 13.88
C SER A 101 -15.17 10.98 14.72
N SER A 102 -14.84 9.85 15.33
CA SER A 102 -13.62 9.62 16.11
C SER A 102 -13.32 8.13 16.22
N LEU A 103 -12.08 7.78 16.57
CA LEU A 103 -11.70 6.37 16.82
C LEU A 103 -12.60 5.69 17.85
N VAL A 104 -12.92 6.38 18.94
CA VAL A 104 -13.79 5.85 20.00
C VAL A 104 -15.20 5.63 19.49
N ASP A 105 -15.76 6.62 18.79
CA ASP A 105 -17.08 6.55 18.19
C ASP A 105 -17.17 5.40 17.16
N CYS A 106 -16.14 5.25 16.30
CA CYS A 106 -16.09 4.16 15.34
C CYS A 106 -16.04 2.77 16.02
N LYS A 107 -15.26 2.63 17.09
CA LYS A 107 -15.24 1.37 17.87
C LYS A 107 -16.59 1.04 18.49
N GLN A 108 -17.26 2.04 19.03
CA GLN A 108 -18.60 1.85 19.60
C GLN A 108 -19.64 1.50 18.54
N LEU A 109 -19.63 2.20 17.40
CA LEU A 109 -20.58 1.98 16.32
C LEU A 109 -20.43 0.61 15.67
N THR A 110 -19.19 0.18 15.44
CA THR A 110 -18.87 -1.05 14.71
C THR A 110 -18.71 -2.26 15.62
N ASN A 111 -18.45 -2.06 16.91
CA ASN A 111 -17.95 -3.07 17.84
C ASN A 111 -16.71 -3.80 17.29
N GLY A 112 -15.87 -3.10 16.58
CA GLY A 112 -14.71 -3.64 15.87
C GLY A 112 -13.42 -2.88 16.16
N VAL A 113 -12.37 -3.29 15.46
CA VAL A 113 -11.05 -2.67 15.49
C VAL A 113 -10.59 -2.35 14.07
N GLY A 114 -9.63 -1.44 13.95
CA GLY A 114 -8.99 -1.11 12.68
C GLY A 114 -7.48 -1.34 12.69
N PHE A 115 -6.92 -1.64 13.87
CA PHE A 115 -5.49 -1.89 14.03
C PHE A 115 -5.24 -3.36 14.40
N ASN A 116 -4.36 -4.03 13.66
CA ASN A 116 -3.90 -5.38 13.98
C ASN A 116 -2.39 -5.57 13.91
N THR A 117 -1.69 -4.76 13.11
CA THR A 117 -0.25 -4.93 12.86
C THR A 117 0.41 -3.57 12.69
N PRO A 118 1.53 -3.29 13.40
CA PRO A 118 2.33 -2.09 13.17
C PRO A 118 2.81 -2.02 11.72
N MET A 119 2.78 -0.81 11.14
CA MET A 119 3.08 -0.62 9.73
C MET A 119 3.76 0.73 9.47
N GLN A 120 4.64 0.76 8.47
CA GLN A 120 5.20 1.98 7.89
C GLN A 120 5.11 1.90 6.37
N ILE A 121 4.77 3.01 5.73
CA ILE A 121 4.87 3.23 4.29
C ILE A 121 5.95 4.29 4.07
N ALA A 122 6.99 3.97 3.31
CA ALA A 122 8.13 4.84 3.07
C ALA A 122 8.46 4.93 1.57
N PRO A 123 7.83 5.84 0.82
CA PRO A 123 8.22 6.11 -0.56
C PRO A 123 9.59 6.79 -0.60
N ALA A 124 10.41 6.46 -1.58
CA ALA A 124 11.70 7.09 -1.75
C ALA A 124 11.53 8.60 -2.03
N SER A 125 12.25 9.42 -1.26
CA SER A 125 12.25 10.90 -1.36
C SER A 125 10.94 11.60 -0.98
N CYS A 126 10.00 10.89 -0.32
CA CYS A 126 8.76 11.46 0.19
C CYS A 126 8.59 11.17 1.68
N THR A 127 7.59 11.80 2.31
CA THR A 127 7.35 11.68 3.75
C THR A 127 6.90 10.26 4.11
N PRO A 128 7.60 9.55 5.00
CA PRO A 128 7.11 8.26 5.49
C PRO A 128 5.90 8.45 6.42
N VAL A 129 4.97 7.49 6.40
CA VAL A 129 3.83 7.42 7.30
C VAL A 129 3.98 6.20 8.19
N THR A 130 3.77 6.33 9.50
CA THR A 130 4.04 5.25 10.46
C THR A 130 2.91 5.09 11.47
N CYS A 131 2.46 3.86 11.67
CA CYS A 131 1.49 3.50 12.68
C CYS A 131 1.99 2.30 13.50
N LEU A 132 2.34 2.55 14.77
CA LEU A 132 2.93 1.53 15.66
C LEU A 132 1.94 0.93 16.64
N ALA A 133 0.81 1.61 16.87
CA ALA A 133 -0.21 1.21 17.85
C ALA A 133 -1.58 1.73 17.42
N ASP A 134 -2.60 1.15 18.01
CA ASP A 134 -3.97 1.62 17.86
C ASP A 134 -4.09 3.09 18.34
N GLY A 135 -4.68 3.96 17.51
CA GLY A 135 -4.78 5.39 17.77
C GLY A 135 -3.53 6.20 17.34
N CYS A 136 -2.65 5.65 16.51
CA CYS A 136 -1.53 6.38 15.94
C CYS A 136 -1.99 7.62 15.14
N THR A 137 -1.28 8.73 15.28
CA THR A 137 -1.69 10.04 14.74
C THR A 137 -1.51 10.16 13.22
N ASP A 138 -0.62 9.37 12.62
CA ASP A 138 -0.30 9.42 11.19
C ASP A 138 -1.31 8.64 10.32
N ALA A 139 -2.24 7.90 10.93
CA ALA A 139 -3.22 7.10 10.23
C ALA A 139 -4.63 7.68 10.31
N TYR A 140 -5.47 7.37 9.32
CA TYR A 140 -6.90 7.60 9.40
C TYR A 140 -7.51 6.79 10.54
N GLN A 141 -8.25 7.46 11.43
CA GLN A 141 -8.93 6.86 12.59
C GLN A 141 -10.44 6.81 12.41
N TYR A 142 -10.99 7.64 11.52
CA TYR A 142 -12.41 7.71 11.17
C TYR A 142 -12.56 8.27 9.73
N PRO A 143 -13.71 8.05 9.05
CA PRO A 143 -13.86 8.33 7.62
C PRO A 143 -13.58 9.77 7.18
N THR A 144 -13.78 10.75 8.06
CA THR A 144 -13.56 12.18 7.78
C THR A 144 -12.32 12.75 8.46
N ASP A 145 -11.36 11.91 8.87
CA ASP A 145 -10.09 12.32 9.47
C ASP A 145 -9.13 12.87 8.38
N ASN A 146 -9.54 13.96 7.77
CA ASN A 146 -8.84 14.55 6.62
C ASN A 146 -7.42 15.01 6.97
N GLY A 147 -6.53 14.96 5.95
CA GLY A 147 -5.13 15.40 6.06
C GLY A 147 -4.14 14.29 6.39
N LYS A 148 -4.57 13.02 6.33
CA LYS A 148 -3.70 11.85 6.50
C LYS A 148 -3.18 11.28 5.18
N THR A 149 -3.83 11.60 4.07
CA THR A 149 -3.34 11.19 2.74
C THR A 149 -2.13 12.05 2.34
N HIS A 150 -1.09 11.39 1.91
CA HIS A 150 0.14 11.97 1.38
C HIS A 150 0.23 11.77 -0.13
N ALA A 151 1.02 12.62 -0.79
CA ALA A 151 1.28 12.52 -2.21
C ALA A 151 2.79 12.47 -2.47
N CYS A 152 3.18 11.63 -3.41
CA CYS A 152 4.53 11.52 -3.94
C CYS A 152 4.44 11.54 -5.47
N PRO A 153 5.37 12.19 -6.22
CA PRO A 153 5.38 12.05 -7.68
C PRO A 153 5.41 10.56 -8.08
N ASP A 154 4.65 10.17 -9.09
CA ASP A 154 4.63 8.80 -9.62
C ASP A 154 6.00 8.37 -10.20
N SER A 155 6.91 9.33 -10.33
CA SER A 155 8.31 9.10 -10.66
C SER A 155 9.13 8.55 -9.49
N THR A 156 8.55 8.37 -8.28
CA THR A 156 9.25 7.71 -7.18
C THR A 156 9.77 6.34 -7.60
N PRO A 157 11.06 6.03 -7.35
CA PRO A 157 11.66 4.79 -7.87
C PRO A 157 11.17 3.54 -7.15
N LYS A 158 10.68 3.69 -5.90
CA LYS A 158 10.17 2.58 -5.09
C LYS A 158 9.39 3.07 -3.88
N VAL A 159 8.61 2.16 -3.30
CA VAL A 159 7.99 2.31 -1.97
C VAL A 159 8.35 1.09 -1.13
N ASP A 160 8.77 1.32 0.10
CA ASP A 160 8.96 0.26 1.08
C ASP A 160 7.79 0.27 2.07
N VAL A 161 7.06 -0.84 2.19
CA VAL A 161 6.06 -1.09 3.24
C VAL A 161 6.64 -2.08 4.22
N THR A 162 6.75 -1.68 5.48
CA THR A 162 7.33 -2.51 6.53
C THR A 162 6.27 -2.84 7.58
N PHE A 163 5.99 -4.12 7.76
CA PHE A 163 5.23 -4.61 8.91
C PHE A 163 6.16 -4.75 10.12
N CYS A 164 5.71 -4.30 11.30
CA CYS A 164 6.49 -4.21 12.53
C CYS A 164 7.79 -3.38 12.36
N PRO A 165 7.72 -2.13 11.88
CA PRO A 165 8.88 -1.26 11.78
C PRO A 165 9.50 -1.02 13.16
N GLY A 166 10.84 -0.86 13.22
CA GLY A 166 11.58 -0.67 14.47
C GLY A 166 11.93 -1.97 15.22
N SER A 167 11.35 -3.10 14.83
CA SER A 167 11.79 -4.40 15.34
C SER A 167 13.09 -4.84 14.65
N PRO A 168 13.96 -5.58 15.37
CA PRO A 168 15.11 -6.21 14.72
C PRO A 168 14.64 -7.09 13.56
N LYS A 169 15.18 -6.85 12.37
CA LYS A 169 14.80 -7.64 11.20
C LYS A 169 15.25 -9.11 11.37
N PRO A 170 14.32 -10.07 11.39
CA PRO A 170 14.69 -11.49 11.40
C PRO A 170 15.41 -11.88 10.10
N SER A 171 16.13 -12.99 10.11
CA SER A 171 16.69 -13.54 8.87
C SER A 171 15.60 -14.33 8.12
N CYS A 172 15.44 -14.04 6.82
CA CYS A 172 14.54 -14.83 5.98
C CYS A 172 15.03 -16.27 5.85
N PRO A 173 14.21 -17.28 6.17
CA PRO A 173 14.60 -18.67 6.03
C PRO A 173 14.94 -19.01 4.58
N ARG A 174 16.09 -19.61 4.32
CA ARG A 174 16.37 -20.17 2.99
C ARG A 174 15.43 -21.35 2.74
N ARG A 175 14.57 -21.26 1.73
CA ARG A 175 13.84 -22.46 1.27
C ARG A 175 14.88 -23.48 0.82
N SER A 176 15.03 -24.58 1.58
CA SER A 176 15.78 -25.74 1.10
C SER A 176 14.97 -26.33 -0.06
N LEU A 177 15.52 -26.28 -1.26
CA LEU A 177 15.02 -27.07 -2.37
C LEU A 177 15.19 -28.53 -1.96
N ARG A 178 14.13 -29.16 -1.48
CA ARG A 178 14.12 -30.62 -1.36
C ARG A 178 14.07 -31.16 -2.78
N SER A 179 15.18 -31.75 -3.19
CA SER A 179 15.32 -32.57 -4.39
C SER A 179 14.47 -33.83 -4.29
#